data_251bfd0dbaea56b8b1bba8545a35afe9
#
_entry.id   251bfd0dbaea56b8b1bba8545a35afe9
#
_cell.length_a   1.000
_cell.length_b   1.000
_cell.length_c   1.000
_cell.angle_alpha   90.00
_cell.angle_beta   90.00
_cell.angle_gamma   90.00
#
_symmetry.space_group_name_H-M   'P 1'
#
loop_
_entity.id
_entity.type
_entity.pdbx_description
1 polymer ?
#
loop_
_entity_poly.entity_id
_entity_poly.type
_entity_poly.pdbx_seq_one_letter_code
_entity_poly.pdbx_strand_id
1 'polypeptide(L)' 'SVPGDVAVVGFDDISAASLTRPPLTTIQQDFTRAGEALVTALIGTIRGEPVRSVALPTRLVVRQSCGANPA' A
#
# COMPACT_ATOMS: atom_id res chain seq x y z
N SER A 1 -14.72 -0.75 20.90
CA SER A 1 -15.24 -0.57 19.54
C SER A 1 -14.21 0.12 18.65
N VAL A 2 -14.29 -0.12 17.36
CA VAL A 2 -13.46 0.52 16.35
C VAL A 2 -14.38 1.32 15.44
N PRO A 3 -14.17 2.62 15.23
CA PRO A 3 -13.06 3.46 15.75
C PRO A 3 -13.37 4.14 17.09
N GLY A 4 -14.50 3.84 17.72
CA GLY A 4 -14.98 4.58 18.89
C GLY A 4 -13.98 4.60 20.05
N ASP A 5 -13.49 3.44 20.46
CA ASP A 5 -12.53 3.31 21.56
C ASP A 5 -11.10 3.24 21.06
N VAL A 6 -10.87 2.62 19.91
CA VAL A 6 -9.54 2.38 19.33
C VAL A 6 -9.59 2.64 17.83
N ALA A 7 -8.67 3.44 17.34
CA ALA A 7 -8.46 3.59 15.90
C ALA A 7 -7.49 2.51 15.41
N VAL A 8 -7.77 1.94 14.24
CA VAL A 8 -6.95 0.87 13.65
C VAL A 8 -6.55 1.27 12.23
N VAL A 9 -5.27 1.09 11.92
CA VAL A 9 -4.71 1.34 10.59
C VAL A 9 -3.89 0.12 10.19
N GLY A 10 -4.06 -0.30 8.95
CA GLY A 10 -3.33 -1.44 8.40
C GLY A 10 -2.29 -1.04 7.36
N PHE A 11 -1.74 -2.04 6.71
CA PHE A 11 -0.73 -1.88 5.67
C PHE A 11 -1.02 -2.89 4.54
N ASP A 12 -0.59 -2.56 3.32
CA ASP A 12 -0.72 -3.35 2.09
C ASP A 12 -2.08 -3.31 1.39
N ASP A 13 -3.14 -2.83 2.01
CA ASP A 13 -4.47 -2.72 1.41
C ASP A 13 -4.89 -4.00 0.65
N ILE A 14 -4.85 -5.14 1.33
CA ILE A 14 -5.39 -6.37 0.75
C ILE A 14 -6.89 -6.20 0.48
N SER A 15 -7.44 -6.96 -0.45
CA SER A 15 -8.84 -6.82 -0.86
C SER A 15 -9.82 -6.96 0.30
N ALA A 16 -9.50 -7.74 1.32
CA ALA A 16 -10.33 -7.89 2.51
C ALA A 16 -10.46 -6.60 3.34
N ALA A 17 -9.53 -5.64 3.19
CA ALA A 17 -9.54 -4.41 3.99
C ALA A 17 -10.82 -3.57 3.78
N SER A 18 -11.38 -3.57 2.58
CA SER A 18 -12.63 -2.88 2.29
C SER A 18 -13.87 -3.62 2.79
N LEU A 19 -13.71 -4.90 3.15
CA LEU A 19 -14.80 -5.80 3.57
C LEU A 19 -14.89 -5.98 5.07
N THR A 20 -13.93 -5.47 5.83
CA THR A 20 -13.96 -5.54 7.30
C THR A 20 -15.03 -4.59 7.87
N ARG A 21 -15.35 -4.77 9.15
CA ARG A 21 -16.33 -3.91 9.84
C ARG A 21 -15.71 -3.34 11.13
N PRO A 22 -15.42 -2.04 11.13
CA PRO A 22 -15.53 -1.09 10.02
C PRO A 22 -14.48 -1.35 8.93
N PRO A 23 -14.67 -0.82 7.71
CA PRO A 23 -13.64 -0.94 6.66
C PRO A 23 -12.32 -0.36 7.11
N LEU A 24 -11.24 -1.07 6.82
CA LEU A 24 -9.91 -0.77 7.34
C LEU A 24 -9.20 0.31 6.54
N THR A 25 -8.78 1.38 7.22
CA THR A 25 -7.83 2.35 6.70
C THR A 25 -6.47 1.69 6.59
N THR A 26 -5.80 1.83 5.45
CA THR A 26 -4.54 1.14 5.20
C THR A 26 -3.64 1.93 4.26
N ILE A 27 -2.37 1.56 4.23
CA ILE A 27 -1.40 2.08 3.27
C ILE A 27 -1.42 1.18 2.05
N GLN A 28 -1.67 1.76 0.87
CA GLN A 28 -1.68 1.03 -0.38
C GLN A 28 -0.34 1.18 -1.10
N GLN A 29 0.22 0.06 -1.53
CA GLN A 29 1.38 0.05 -2.41
C GLN A 29 0.92 -0.21 -3.84
N ASP A 30 1.62 0.38 -4.81
CA ASP A 30 1.37 0.11 -6.22
C ASP A 30 2.19 -1.11 -6.64
N PHE A 31 1.60 -2.29 -6.54
CA PHE A 31 2.26 -3.54 -6.86
C PHE A 31 2.58 -3.68 -8.35
N THR A 32 1.79 -3.05 -9.23
CA THR A 32 2.08 -3.04 -10.66
C THR A 32 3.38 -2.29 -10.94
N ARG A 33 3.53 -1.09 -10.38
CA ARG A 33 4.77 -0.32 -10.54
C ARG A 33 5.96 -1.00 -9.88
N ALA A 34 5.74 -1.62 -8.72
CA ALA A 34 6.79 -2.38 -8.04
C ALA A 34 7.28 -3.55 -8.91
N GLY A 35 6.35 -4.29 -9.51
CA GLY A 35 6.69 -5.39 -10.42
C GLY A 35 7.46 -4.90 -11.64
N GLU A 36 7.03 -3.82 -12.26
CA GLU A 36 7.73 -3.22 -13.41
C GLU A 36 9.14 -2.77 -13.04
N ALA A 37 9.31 -2.13 -11.89
CA ALA A 37 10.62 -1.70 -11.42
C ALA A 37 11.55 -2.88 -11.16
N LEU A 38 11.04 -3.97 -10.58
CA LEU A 38 11.82 -5.19 -10.35
C LEU A 38 12.27 -5.84 -11.65
N VAL A 39 11.39 -5.94 -12.64
CA VAL A 39 11.72 -6.52 -13.95
C VAL A 39 12.75 -5.65 -14.67
N THR A 40 12.58 -4.35 -14.67
CA THR A 40 13.53 -3.41 -15.27
C THR A 40 14.91 -3.53 -14.62
N ALA A 41 14.97 -3.61 -13.29
CA ALA A 41 16.21 -3.77 -12.55
C ALA A 41 16.90 -5.11 -12.88
N LEU A 42 16.12 -6.19 -12.97
CA LEU A 42 16.66 -7.51 -13.31
C LEU A 42 17.27 -7.53 -14.71
N ILE A 43 16.54 -6.97 -15.69
CA ILE A 43 17.05 -6.88 -17.07
C ILE A 43 18.34 -6.05 -17.13
N GLY A 44 18.36 -4.92 -16.42
CA GLY A 44 19.56 -4.09 -16.34
C GLY A 44 20.74 -4.84 -15.74
N THR A 45 20.51 -5.61 -14.68
CA THR A 45 21.54 -6.44 -14.03
C THR A 45 22.09 -7.49 -15.00
N ILE A 46 21.22 -8.16 -15.75
CA ILE A 46 21.62 -9.17 -16.74
C ILE A 46 22.50 -8.55 -17.83
N ARG A 47 22.22 -7.31 -18.22
CA ARG A 47 23.00 -6.58 -19.23
C ARG A 47 24.27 -5.94 -18.69
N GLY A 48 24.53 -6.06 -17.40
CA GLY A 48 25.68 -5.42 -16.76
C GLY A 48 25.54 -3.91 -16.58
N GLU A 49 24.32 -3.38 -16.68
CA GLU A 49 24.04 -1.97 -16.48
C GLU A 49 23.95 -1.64 -14.98
N PRO A 50 24.33 -0.42 -14.56
CA PRO A 50 24.17 -0.03 -13.16
C PRO A 50 22.69 0.04 -12.80
N VAL A 51 22.32 -0.51 -11.63
CA VAL A 51 20.95 -0.50 -11.12
C VAL A 51 20.89 0.38 -9.89
N ARG A 52 19.90 1.25 -9.83
CA ARG A 52 19.67 2.16 -8.69
C ARG A 52 18.47 1.69 -7.89
N SER A 53 18.54 1.91 -6.59
CA SER A 53 17.37 1.76 -5.73
C SER A 53 16.30 2.78 -6.13
N VAL A 54 15.05 2.33 -6.16
CA VAL A 54 13.90 3.17 -6.51
C VAL A 54 12.93 3.17 -5.34
N ALA A 55 12.57 4.37 -4.87
CA ALA A 55 11.50 4.54 -3.89
C ALA A 55 10.18 4.74 -4.65
N LEU A 56 9.20 3.88 -4.37
CA LEU A 56 7.88 3.98 -4.96
C LEU A 56 6.93 4.66 -3.98
N PRO A 57 6.08 5.60 -4.45
CA PRO A 57 5.14 6.26 -3.56
C PRO A 57 4.08 5.28 -3.07
N THR A 58 3.69 5.43 -1.82
CA THR A 58 2.53 4.76 -1.24
C THR A 58 1.38 5.75 -1.12
N ARG A 59 0.18 5.23 -0.88
CA ARG A 59 -1.02 6.05 -0.72
C ARG A 59 -1.78 5.62 0.52
N LEU A 60 -2.23 6.57 1.31
CA LEU A 60 -3.12 6.30 2.42
C LEU A 60 -4.55 6.18 1.89
N VAL A 61 -5.16 5.03 2.11
CA VAL A 61 -6.57 4.79 1.78
C VAL A 61 -7.38 4.93 3.05
N VAL A 62 -8.04 6.08 3.21
CA VAL A 62 -8.80 6.40 4.41
C VAL A 62 -10.17 5.75 4.33
N ARG A 63 -10.47 4.90 5.30
CA ARG A 63 -11.78 4.27 5.49
C ARG A 63 -12.32 4.64 6.88
N GLN A 64 -13.02 3.76 7.53
CA GLN A 64 -13.73 4.09 8.78
C GLN A 64 -12.98 3.67 10.04
N SER A 65 -12.05 2.72 9.96
CA SER A 65 -11.40 2.15 11.13
C SER A 65 -10.49 3.11 11.90
N CYS A 66 -10.04 4.20 11.26
CA CYS A 66 -9.16 5.19 11.91
C CYS A 66 -9.92 6.35 12.55
N GLY A 67 -11.24 6.37 12.46
CA GLY A 67 -12.06 7.45 13.01
C GLY A 67 -12.17 8.68 12.11
N ALA A 68 -11.48 8.70 10.97
CA ALA A 68 -11.66 9.76 9.99
C ALA A 68 -13.04 9.67 9.35
N ASN A 69 -13.57 10.80 8.92
CA ASN A 69 -14.84 10.85 8.20
C ASN A 69 -14.54 11.08 6.71
N PRO A 70 -14.37 10.00 5.91
CA PRO A 70 -14.12 10.15 4.49
C PRO A 70 -15.38 10.69 3.82
N ALA A 71 -15.31 11.91 3.39
CA ALA A 71 -16.43 12.55 2.71
C ALA A 71 -16.53 12.10 1.25
#